data_615f9ddff9dadb9232bfcdc9332138bf
#
_entry.id   615f9ddff9dadb9232bfcdc9332138bf
#
_cell.length_a   1.000
_cell.length_b   1.000
_cell.length_c   1.000
_cell.angle_alpha   90.00
_cell.angle_beta   90.00
_cell.angle_gamma   90.00
#
_symmetry.space_group_name_H-M   'P 1'
#
loop_
_entity.id
_entity.type
_entity.pdbx_description
1 polymer ?
#
loop_
_entity_poly.entity_id
_entity_poly.type
_entity_poly.pdbx_seq_one_letter_code
_entity_poly.pdbx_strand_id
1 'polypeptide(L)'
;MINFSFSKKISFLILIFITFLIPLNLKGMHHERELDKMKIFELYEDWDIAVEASDIDGYVNSLDENVILIPPDGPTITGRDSYRNFLGPVFEVATYKLEQKTPRDIKFYGDFVTVEYNIVVYINFLGNEKSVPSEGALQDSVSDSIYFDLLKRQEDGSWKCLIHTWRQIN
;
A
#
# COMPACT_ATOMS: atom_id res chain seq x y z
N MET A 1 -1.81 -22.77 -65.81
CA MET A 1 -2.06 -21.47 -65.11
C MET A 1 -2.96 -21.71 -63.93
N ILE A 2 -2.42 -21.80 -62.76
CA ILE A 2 -3.19 -21.98 -61.51
C ILE A 2 -3.23 -20.63 -60.83
N ASN A 3 -4.41 -20.07 -60.68
CA ASN A 3 -4.67 -18.76 -60.14
C ASN A 3 -4.52 -18.71 -58.61
N PHE A 4 -3.56 -17.97 -58.12
CA PHE A 4 -3.40 -17.60 -56.71
C PHE A 4 -4.45 -16.54 -56.32
N SER A 5 -5.59 -16.97 -55.83
CA SER A 5 -6.61 -16.08 -55.25
C SER A 5 -6.97 -16.41 -53.78
N PHE A 6 -6.16 -17.19 -53.10
CA PHE A 6 -6.48 -17.63 -51.73
C PHE A 6 -5.83 -16.79 -50.59
N SER A 7 -4.85 -15.93 -50.91
CA SER A 7 -4.05 -15.23 -49.92
C SER A 7 -4.73 -13.99 -49.30
N LYS A 8 -5.54 -13.26 -50.06
CA LYS A 8 -6.14 -11.98 -49.58
C LYS A 8 -7.32 -12.12 -48.63
N LYS A 9 -8.06 -13.21 -48.69
CA LYS A 9 -9.24 -13.44 -47.80
C LYS A 9 -8.83 -13.89 -46.40
N ILE A 10 -7.74 -14.63 -46.27
CA ILE A 10 -7.24 -15.11 -44.98
C ILE A 10 -6.61 -13.95 -44.19
N SER A 11 -5.86 -13.05 -44.85
CA SER A 11 -5.30 -11.86 -44.21
C SER A 11 -6.35 -10.89 -43.67
N PHE A 12 -7.50 -10.76 -44.36
CA PHE A 12 -8.59 -9.89 -43.93
C PHE A 12 -9.36 -10.47 -42.74
N LEU A 13 -9.51 -11.80 -42.66
CA LEU A 13 -10.15 -12.48 -41.53
C LEU A 13 -9.29 -12.44 -40.27
N ILE A 14 -7.96 -12.55 -40.38
CA ILE A 14 -7.04 -12.45 -39.27
C ILE A 14 -7.00 -11.02 -38.73
N LEU A 15 -7.05 -10.01 -39.58
CA LEU A 15 -7.06 -8.60 -39.18
C LEU A 15 -8.35 -8.22 -38.42
N ILE A 16 -9.51 -8.78 -38.82
CA ILE A 16 -10.80 -8.54 -38.11
C ILE A 16 -10.81 -9.22 -36.74
N PHE A 17 -10.15 -10.40 -36.59
CA PHE A 17 -10.11 -11.10 -35.33
C PHE A 17 -9.21 -10.39 -34.31
N ILE A 18 -8.11 -9.78 -34.74
CA ILE A 18 -7.20 -8.99 -33.90
C ILE A 18 -7.86 -7.69 -33.42
N THR A 19 -8.64 -7.02 -34.29
CA THR A 19 -9.32 -5.77 -33.92
C THR A 19 -10.50 -5.97 -32.94
N PHE A 20 -11.06 -7.18 -32.83
CA PHE A 20 -12.15 -7.48 -31.89
C PHE A 20 -11.66 -7.96 -30.51
N LEU A 21 -10.46 -8.54 -30.41
CA LEU A 21 -9.87 -9.03 -29.14
C LEU A 21 -9.25 -7.92 -28.31
N ILE A 22 -8.72 -6.85 -28.91
CA ILE A 22 -8.06 -5.74 -28.22
C ILE A 22 -9.01 -4.98 -27.26
N PRO A 23 -10.25 -4.61 -27.63
CA PRO A 23 -11.11 -3.87 -26.72
C PRO A 23 -11.67 -4.71 -25.55
N LEU A 24 -11.75 -6.04 -25.66
CA LEU A 24 -12.17 -6.91 -24.57
C LEU A 24 -11.11 -7.02 -23.48
N ASN A 25 -9.83 -7.12 -23.86
CA ASN A 25 -8.72 -7.17 -22.91
C ASN A 25 -8.54 -5.84 -22.16
N LEU A 26 -8.72 -4.71 -22.84
CA LEU A 26 -8.62 -3.39 -22.20
C LEU A 26 -9.74 -3.15 -21.17
N LYS A 27 -10.96 -3.59 -21.45
CA LYS A 27 -12.08 -3.52 -20.49
C LYS A 27 -11.85 -4.42 -19.26
N GLY A 28 -11.33 -5.63 -19.46
CA GLY A 28 -10.99 -6.55 -18.37
C GLY A 28 -9.91 -5.97 -17.46
N MET A 29 -8.81 -5.49 -18.02
CA MET A 29 -7.71 -4.85 -17.28
C MET A 29 -8.15 -3.59 -16.51
N HIS A 30 -9.05 -2.79 -17.08
CA HIS A 30 -9.57 -1.61 -16.39
C HIS A 30 -10.45 -2.01 -15.19
N HIS A 31 -11.29 -3.02 -15.35
CA HIS A 31 -12.14 -3.52 -14.27
C HIS A 31 -11.34 -4.13 -13.13
N GLU A 32 -10.32 -4.93 -13.42
CA GLU A 32 -9.40 -5.48 -12.41
C GLU A 32 -8.71 -4.38 -11.61
N ARG A 33 -8.21 -3.33 -12.27
CA ARG A 33 -7.57 -2.20 -11.59
C ARG A 33 -8.50 -1.43 -10.66
N GLU A 34 -9.76 -1.28 -11.02
CA GLU A 34 -10.73 -0.62 -10.12
C GLU A 34 -11.04 -1.51 -8.90
N LEU A 35 -11.14 -2.82 -9.07
CA LEU A 35 -11.28 -3.76 -7.96
C LEU A 35 -10.04 -3.74 -7.03
N ASP A 36 -8.85 -3.69 -7.61
CA ASP A 36 -7.62 -3.58 -6.84
C ASP A 36 -7.53 -2.27 -6.06
N LYS A 37 -7.93 -1.16 -6.66
CA LYS A 37 -8.00 0.12 -5.93
C LYS A 37 -8.94 0.05 -4.74
N MET A 38 -10.12 -0.56 -4.90
CA MET A 38 -11.06 -0.74 -3.80
C MET A 38 -10.42 -1.55 -2.65
N LYS A 39 -9.79 -2.69 -2.97
CA LYS A 39 -9.08 -3.51 -1.97
C LYS A 39 -7.93 -2.75 -1.28
N ILE A 40 -7.22 -1.89 -2.01
CA ILE A 40 -6.17 -1.06 -1.44
C ILE A 40 -6.76 0.02 -0.51
N PHE A 41 -7.87 0.63 -0.87
CA PHE A 41 -8.55 1.57 0.02
C PHE A 41 -9.06 0.89 1.29
N GLU A 42 -9.67 -0.30 1.18
CA GLU A 42 -10.09 -1.12 2.32
C GLU A 42 -8.89 -1.48 3.24
N LEU A 43 -7.74 -1.87 2.65
CA LEU A 43 -6.51 -2.12 3.41
C LEU A 43 -6.10 -0.91 4.24
N TYR A 44 -6.11 0.29 3.65
CA TYR A 44 -5.73 1.50 4.37
C TYR A 44 -6.77 1.95 5.40
N GLU A 45 -8.05 1.75 5.14
CA GLU A 45 -9.11 2.03 6.10
C GLU A 45 -8.96 1.14 7.35
N ASP A 46 -8.75 -0.16 7.17
CA ASP A 46 -8.50 -1.11 8.25
C ASP A 46 -7.20 -0.74 8.99
N TRP A 47 -6.17 -0.35 8.28
CA TRP A 47 -4.88 0.04 8.87
C TRP A 47 -4.98 1.32 9.69
N ASP A 48 -5.65 2.36 9.16
CA ASP A 48 -5.90 3.63 9.87
C ASP A 48 -6.71 3.37 11.15
N ILE A 49 -7.76 2.53 11.09
CA ILE A 49 -8.55 2.13 12.26
C ILE A 49 -7.67 1.42 13.30
N ALA A 50 -6.80 0.51 12.88
CA ALA A 50 -5.91 -0.20 13.78
C ALA A 50 -4.91 0.75 14.49
N VAL A 51 -4.38 1.76 13.78
CA VAL A 51 -3.52 2.80 14.37
C VAL A 51 -4.29 3.58 15.45
N GLU A 52 -5.47 4.09 15.13
CA GLU A 52 -6.26 4.91 16.06
C GLU A 52 -6.75 4.11 17.28
N ALA A 53 -6.98 2.80 17.10
CA ALA A 53 -7.33 1.88 18.18
C ALA A 53 -6.11 1.37 18.97
N SER A 54 -4.87 1.68 18.56
CA SER A 54 -3.63 1.05 19.06
C SER A 54 -3.70 -0.49 19.00
N ASP A 55 -4.37 -1.03 17.95
CA ASP A 55 -4.53 -2.46 17.71
C ASP A 55 -3.32 -2.98 16.94
N ILE A 56 -2.38 -3.59 17.66
CA ILE A 56 -1.17 -4.16 17.05
C ILE A 56 -1.48 -5.32 16.10
N ASP A 57 -2.49 -6.13 16.38
CA ASP A 57 -2.86 -7.27 15.55
C ASP A 57 -3.48 -6.80 14.23
N GLY A 58 -4.40 -5.84 14.30
CA GLY A 58 -4.99 -5.17 13.13
C GLY A 58 -3.91 -4.49 12.27
N TYR A 59 -2.99 -3.75 12.91
CA TYR A 59 -1.88 -3.07 12.23
C TYR A 59 -1.01 -4.05 11.42
N VAL A 60 -0.46 -5.08 12.07
CA VAL A 60 0.46 -6.02 11.41
C VAL A 60 -0.24 -6.92 10.40
N ASN A 61 -1.58 -7.06 10.47
CA ASN A 61 -2.34 -7.73 9.45
C ASN A 61 -2.30 -7.01 8.10
N SER A 62 -2.05 -5.71 8.08
CA SER A 62 -1.85 -4.92 6.85
C SER A 62 -0.47 -5.11 6.20
N LEU A 63 0.47 -5.79 6.87
CA LEU A 63 1.85 -5.96 6.45
C LEU A 63 2.09 -7.31 5.77
N ASP A 64 2.99 -7.31 4.76
CA ASP A 64 3.58 -8.55 4.21
C ASP A 64 4.45 -9.24 5.27
N GLU A 65 4.61 -10.55 5.19
CA GLU A 65 5.47 -11.32 6.08
C GLU A 65 6.92 -10.79 6.10
N ASN A 66 7.39 -10.35 4.93
CA ASN A 66 8.74 -9.84 4.71
C ASN A 66 8.79 -8.30 4.68
N VAL A 67 7.88 -7.63 5.35
CA VAL A 67 7.82 -6.17 5.38
C VAL A 67 9.14 -5.55 5.79
N ILE A 68 9.48 -4.42 5.17
CA ILE A 68 10.65 -3.59 5.49
C ILE A 68 10.14 -2.22 5.95
N LEU A 69 10.39 -1.90 7.21
CA LEU A 69 10.18 -0.55 7.74
C LEU A 69 11.49 0.24 7.63
N ILE A 70 11.43 1.41 7.03
CA ILE A 70 12.57 2.32 6.90
C ILE A 70 12.19 3.65 7.58
N PRO A 71 12.37 3.77 8.89
CA PRO A 71 12.10 5.02 9.59
C PRO A 71 13.19 6.05 9.25
N PRO A 72 12.89 7.38 9.26
CA PRO A 72 13.86 8.42 8.91
C PRO A 72 15.04 8.49 9.89
N ASP A 73 14.80 8.24 11.18
CA ASP A 73 15.78 8.45 12.24
C ASP A 73 16.01 7.17 13.07
N GLY A 74 15.98 6.00 12.44
CA GLY A 74 16.19 4.73 13.14
C GLY A 74 16.67 3.60 12.22
N PRO A 75 16.96 2.44 12.81
CA PRO A 75 17.40 1.28 12.04
C PRO A 75 16.27 0.73 11.17
N THR A 76 16.64 0.19 10.02
CA THR A 76 15.71 -0.59 9.18
C THR A 76 15.26 -1.85 9.93
N ILE A 77 13.96 -2.11 9.95
CA ILE A 77 13.35 -3.27 10.58
C ILE A 77 12.78 -4.16 9.48
N THR A 78 13.10 -5.46 9.54
CA THR A 78 12.65 -6.43 8.53
C THR A 78 11.84 -7.55 9.18
N GLY A 79 10.72 -7.88 8.54
CA GLY A 79 9.80 -8.93 8.94
C GLY A 79 8.69 -8.44 9.88
N ARG A 80 7.50 -9.04 9.69
CA ARG A 80 6.27 -8.67 10.41
C ARG A 80 6.41 -8.81 11.92
N ASP A 81 7.06 -9.87 12.40
CA ASP A 81 7.25 -10.10 13.84
C ASP A 81 8.21 -9.08 14.46
N SER A 82 9.27 -8.70 13.74
CA SER A 82 10.18 -7.65 14.18
C SER A 82 9.46 -6.29 14.23
N TYR A 83 8.58 -6.02 13.27
CA TYR A 83 7.78 -4.81 13.24
C TYR A 83 6.77 -4.78 14.41
N ARG A 84 6.11 -5.91 14.70
CA ARG A 84 5.25 -6.07 15.88
C ARG A 84 6.00 -5.74 17.17
N ASN A 85 7.20 -6.29 17.34
CA ASN A 85 8.03 -6.06 18.53
C ASN A 85 8.47 -4.60 18.66
N PHE A 86 8.69 -3.91 17.53
CA PHE A 86 8.98 -2.48 17.50
C PHE A 86 7.77 -1.64 17.92
N LEU A 87 6.59 -1.92 17.33
CA LEU A 87 5.40 -1.09 17.46
C LEU A 87 4.59 -1.37 18.74
N GLY A 88 4.63 -2.59 19.27
CA GLY A 88 3.88 -2.96 20.46
C GLY A 88 4.10 -2.00 21.64
N PRO A 89 5.34 -1.78 22.11
CA PRO A 89 5.65 -0.82 23.17
C PRO A 89 5.24 0.63 22.82
N VAL A 90 5.23 0.99 21.55
CA VAL A 90 4.82 2.32 21.07
C VAL A 90 3.31 2.51 21.28
N PHE A 91 2.52 1.48 21.00
CA PHE A 91 1.06 1.50 21.17
C PHE A 91 0.61 1.43 22.65
N GLU A 92 1.47 0.90 23.54
CA GLU A 92 1.17 0.85 24.98
C GLU A 92 1.24 2.20 25.68
N VAL A 93 2.04 3.16 25.15
CA VAL A 93 2.34 4.43 25.84
C VAL A 93 1.62 5.64 25.25
N ALA A 94 0.87 5.47 24.16
CA ALA A 94 0.18 6.59 23.50
C ALA A 94 -1.10 6.16 22.80
N THR A 95 -1.97 7.13 22.55
CA THR A 95 -3.09 7.00 21.61
C THR A 95 -2.87 7.90 20.40
N TYR A 96 -3.49 7.53 19.29
CA TYR A 96 -3.22 8.13 17.99
C TYR A 96 -4.50 8.64 17.36
N LYS A 97 -4.39 9.76 16.65
CA LYS A 97 -5.42 10.26 15.75
C LYS A 97 -4.77 10.63 14.43
N LEU A 98 -5.39 10.23 13.34
CA LEU A 98 -4.90 10.45 11.98
C LEU A 98 -5.70 11.55 11.30
N GLU A 99 -5.02 12.42 10.56
CA GLU A 99 -5.65 13.42 9.68
C GLU A 99 -5.01 13.31 8.30
N GLN A 100 -5.73 12.72 7.35
CA GLN A 100 -5.26 12.63 5.96
C GLN A 100 -5.31 14.00 5.30
N LYS A 101 -4.17 14.49 4.81
CA LYS A 101 -4.02 15.82 4.16
C LYS A 101 -4.16 15.75 2.65
N THR A 102 -3.73 14.65 2.03
CA THR A 102 -3.84 14.44 0.58
C THR A 102 -4.48 13.09 0.29
N PRO A 103 -5.21 12.95 -0.83
CA PRO A 103 -5.60 11.62 -1.31
C PRO A 103 -4.37 10.72 -1.49
N ARG A 104 -4.55 9.41 -1.32
CA ARG A 104 -3.52 8.40 -1.59
C ARG A 104 -3.29 8.31 -3.10
N ASP A 105 -2.07 8.66 -3.56
CA ASP A 105 -1.66 8.55 -4.97
C ASP A 105 -1.19 7.12 -5.24
N ILE A 106 -2.00 6.35 -5.96
CA ILE A 106 -1.83 4.91 -6.20
C ILE A 106 -1.31 4.69 -7.61
N LYS A 107 -0.12 4.06 -7.76
CA LYS A 107 0.48 3.72 -9.05
C LYS A 107 0.78 2.24 -9.15
N PHE A 108 0.23 1.58 -10.17
CA PHE A 108 0.34 0.14 -10.39
C PHE A 108 1.55 -0.25 -11.23
N TYR A 109 2.27 -1.28 -10.79
CA TYR A 109 3.44 -1.89 -11.44
C TYR A 109 3.34 -3.42 -11.42
N GLY A 110 2.39 -3.98 -12.16
CA GLY A 110 2.09 -5.42 -12.12
C GLY A 110 1.53 -5.84 -10.76
N ASP A 111 2.22 -6.74 -10.07
CA ASP A 111 1.86 -7.22 -8.73
C ASP A 111 2.37 -6.31 -7.60
N PHE A 112 2.85 -5.12 -7.93
CA PHE A 112 3.26 -4.10 -6.99
C PHE A 112 2.50 -2.80 -7.21
N VAL A 113 2.32 -2.05 -6.13
CA VAL A 113 1.70 -0.73 -6.14
C VAL A 113 2.50 0.19 -5.23
N THR A 114 2.81 1.39 -5.71
CA THR A 114 3.30 2.46 -4.83
C THR A 114 2.14 3.35 -4.41
N VAL A 115 2.16 3.75 -3.15
CA VAL A 115 1.18 4.67 -2.58
C VAL A 115 1.92 5.79 -1.87
N GLU A 116 1.69 7.04 -2.31
CA GLU A 116 2.23 8.23 -1.66
C GLU A 116 1.07 9.06 -1.09
N TYR A 117 1.22 9.53 0.14
CA TYR A 117 0.20 10.35 0.80
C TYR A 117 0.82 11.18 1.92
N ASN A 118 0.15 12.28 2.26
CA ASN A 118 0.48 13.09 3.42
C ASN A 118 -0.56 12.88 4.52
N ILE A 119 -0.10 12.60 5.73
CA ILE A 119 -0.91 12.40 6.91
C ILE A 119 -0.28 13.11 8.11
N VAL A 120 -1.13 13.74 8.94
CA VAL A 120 -0.73 14.23 10.27
C VAL A 120 -1.13 13.19 11.29
N VAL A 121 -0.16 12.78 12.09
CA VAL A 121 -0.35 11.88 13.23
C VAL A 121 -0.31 12.71 14.51
N TYR A 122 -1.43 12.76 15.22
CA TYR A 122 -1.52 13.33 16.57
C TYR A 122 -1.28 12.22 17.58
N ILE A 123 -0.29 12.42 18.46
CA ILE A 123 0.13 11.44 19.47
C ILE A 123 -0.20 12.02 20.86
N ASN A 124 -1.03 11.33 21.61
CA ASN A 124 -1.37 11.69 22.97
C ASN A 124 -0.76 10.66 23.93
N PHE A 125 0.31 11.06 24.63
CA PHE A 125 1.01 10.20 25.58
C PHE A 125 0.16 9.88 26.79
N LEU A 126 0.25 8.65 27.27
CA LEU A 126 -0.51 8.14 28.42
C LEU A 126 0.28 8.28 29.73
N GLY A 127 -0.42 8.60 30.82
CA GLY A 127 0.21 8.73 32.11
C GLY A 127 1.25 9.82 32.21
N ASN A 128 2.47 9.47 32.63
CA ASN A 128 3.61 10.39 32.76
C ASN A 128 4.60 10.28 31.58
N GLU A 129 4.29 9.49 30.58
CA GLU A 129 5.15 9.31 29.41
C GLU A 129 5.26 10.62 28.61
N LYS A 130 6.44 10.87 28.05
CA LYS A 130 6.73 12.06 27.24
C LYS A 130 7.35 11.71 25.89
N SER A 131 7.62 10.44 25.65
CA SER A 131 8.23 9.90 24.45
C SER A 131 7.85 8.44 24.28
N VAL A 132 7.98 7.92 23.06
CA VAL A 132 7.84 6.50 22.79
C VAL A 132 9.16 5.77 22.99
N PRO A 133 9.15 4.49 23.41
CA PRO A 133 10.37 3.77 23.80
C PRO A 133 11.19 3.25 22.63
N SER A 134 10.69 3.34 21.38
CA SER A 134 11.32 2.73 20.21
C SER A 134 12.06 3.76 19.35
N GLU A 135 13.35 3.53 19.10
CA GLU A 135 14.14 4.33 18.17
C GLU A 135 13.55 4.26 16.76
N GLY A 136 13.39 5.40 16.10
CA GLY A 136 12.76 5.52 14.77
C GLY A 136 11.23 5.63 14.79
N ALA A 137 10.57 5.49 15.96
CA ALA A 137 9.16 5.83 16.07
C ALA A 137 8.97 7.36 16.14
N LEU A 138 7.76 7.82 15.79
CA LEU A 138 7.41 9.23 15.91
C LEU A 138 7.47 9.67 17.39
N GLN A 139 8.24 10.71 17.66
CA GLN A 139 8.50 11.20 19.03
C GLN A 139 7.68 12.45 19.39
N ASP A 140 7.31 13.25 18.40
CA ASP A 140 6.59 14.48 18.61
C ASP A 140 5.08 14.23 18.78
N SER A 141 4.43 15.03 19.59
CA SER A 141 2.96 14.96 19.80
C SER A 141 2.15 15.26 18.52
N VAL A 142 2.77 15.88 17.53
CA VAL A 142 2.20 16.11 16.19
C VAL A 142 3.29 15.85 15.16
N SER A 143 3.05 14.92 14.26
CA SER A 143 3.97 14.61 13.14
C SER A 143 3.23 14.80 11.82
N ASP A 144 3.64 15.79 11.03
CA ASP A 144 3.20 15.99 9.65
C ASP A 144 4.20 15.31 8.72
N SER A 145 3.78 14.29 7.98
CA SER A 145 4.71 13.43 7.24
C SER A 145 4.14 13.01 5.89
N ILE A 146 5.03 12.92 4.89
CA ILE A 146 4.76 12.24 3.63
C ILE A 146 5.20 10.79 3.79
N TYR A 147 4.25 9.89 3.61
CA TYR A 147 4.44 8.45 3.60
C TYR A 147 4.61 7.94 2.18
N PHE A 148 5.43 6.91 2.04
CA PHE A 148 5.60 6.17 0.80
C PHE A 148 5.59 4.68 1.12
N ASP A 149 4.63 3.97 0.54
CA ASP A 149 4.46 2.53 0.70
C ASP A 149 4.66 1.81 -0.63
N LEU A 150 5.29 0.64 -0.58
CA LEU A 150 5.23 -0.35 -1.63
C LEU A 150 4.33 -1.49 -1.17
N LEU A 151 3.20 -1.67 -1.85
CA LEU A 151 2.31 -2.80 -1.63
C LEU A 151 2.64 -3.93 -2.60
N LYS A 152 2.43 -5.16 -2.15
CA LYS A 152 2.57 -6.39 -2.94
C LYS A 152 1.25 -7.16 -2.95
N ARG A 153 0.87 -7.64 -4.14
CA ARG A 153 -0.26 -8.54 -4.29
C ARG A 153 0.09 -9.91 -3.71
N GLN A 154 -0.80 -10.44 -2.90
CA GLN A 154 -0.70 -11.77 -2.31
C GLN A 154 -1.28 -12.83 -3.26
N GLU A 155 -1.00 -14.11 -3.01
CA GLU A 155 -1.53 -15.23 -3.79
C GLU A 155 -3.06 -15.32 -3.79
N ASP A 156 -3.70 -14.88 -2.70
CA ASP A 156 -5.17 -14.81 -2.57
C ASP A 156 -5.79 -13.58 -3.24
N GLY A 157 -4.97 -12.73 -3.87
CA GLY A 157 -5.37 -11.50 -4.53
C GLY A 157 -5.65 -10.32 -3.58
N SER A 158 -5.31 -10.43 -2.30
CA SER A 158 -5.26 -9.31 -1.36
C SER A 158 -3.98 -8.49 -1.56
N TRP A 159 -3.91 -7.32 -0.93
CA TRP A 159 -2.73 -6.46 -0.94
C TRP A 159 -2.16 -6.35 0.46
N LYS A 160 -0.82 -6.31 0.59
CA LYS A 160 -0.11 -6.11 1.86
C LYS A 160 1.05 -5.15 1.65
N CYS A 161 1.37 -4.37 2.69
CA CYS A 161 2.50 -3.45 2.66
C CYS A 161 3.82 -4.23 2.78
N LEU A 162 4.69 -4.09 1.78
CA LEU A 162 6.02 -4.71 1.73
C LEU A 162 7.12 -3.75 2.16
N ILE A 163 7.00 -2.44 1.83
CA ILE A 163 7.93 -1.41 2.30
C ILE A 163 7.09 -0.26 2.84
N HIS A 164 7.42 0.19 4.06
CA HIS A 164 6.82 1.32 4.72
C HIS A 164 7.90 2.33 5.12
N THR A 165 7.77 3.56 4.69
CA THR A 165 8.69 4.64 5.02
C THR A 165 7.97 5.98 5.04
N TRP A 166 8.56 6.95 5.74
CA TRP A 166 8.05 8.33 5.74
C TRP A 166 9.18 9.34 5.88
N ARG A 167 8.87 10.58 5.59
CA ARG A 167 9.69 11.73 5.91
C ARG A 167 8.82 12.81 6.55
N GLN A 168 9.30 13.42 7.61
CA GLN A 168 8.61 14.57 8.22
C GLN A 168 8.69 15.78 7.30
N ILE A 169 7.63 16.59 7.35
CA ILE A 169 7.56 17.91 6.70
C ILE A 169 7.71 18.94 7.81
N ASN A 170 8.77 19.73 7.76
CA ASN A 170 9.00 20.83 8.70
C ASN A 170 8.28 22.09 8.26
#